data_13bcbe06cd3514fbb1e39cece84c7d36
#
_entry.id   13bcbe06cd3514fbb1e39cece84c7d36
#
_cell.length_a   1.000
_cell.length_b   1.000
_cell.length_c   1.000
_cell.angle_alpha   90.00
_cell.angle_beta   90.00
_cell.angle_gamma   90.00
#
_symmetry.space_group_name_H-M   'P 1'
#
loop_
_entity.id
_entity.type
_entity.pdbx_description
1 polymer ?
#
loop_
_entity_poly.entity_id
_entity_poly.type
_entity_poly.pdbx_seq_one_letter_code
_entity_poly.pdbx_strand_id
1 'polypeptide(L)'
;MSMYLALLCLFGLAAGLTAEEIRCPPTVAVRQVATDIPPGWTTGTSPAPVQLAGLTFFDGPPEEEASLVYDRTTPARTGTLAIWTFQPASHIWLSCNYSGTSVVLSKPLPPVKRCTVLYKKDTTVAGLPLIEHIDCR
;
A
#
# COMPACT_ATOMS: atom_id res chain seq x y z
N MET A 1 -46.73 -41.28 27.47
CA MET A 1 -45.85 -40.21 27.96
C MET A 1 -44.64 -40.19 27.03
N SER A 2 -44.67 -39.25 26.05
CA SER A 2 -43.64 -39.14 24.99
C SER A 2 -42.75 -37.96 25.34
N MET A 3 -41.46 -38.24 25.59
CA MET A 3 -40.45 -37.24 25.92
C MET A 3 -39.75 -36.86 24.60
N TYR A 4 -40.06 -35.67 24.04
CA TYR A 4 -39.35 -35.10 22.90
C TYR A 4 -38.07 -34.43 23.38
N LEU A 5 -36.94 -34.98 22.99
CA LEU A 5 -35.62 -34.41 23.23
C LEU A 5 -35.32 -33.43 22.09
N ALA A 6 -35.41 -32.12 22.38
CA ALA A 6 -35.06 -31.06 21.44
C ALA A 6 -33.53 -30.90 21.38
N LEU A 7 -32.94 -31.32 20.26
CA LEU A 7 -31.51 -31.14 19.94
C LEU A 7 -31.29 -29.73 19.39
N LEU A 8 -30.79 -28.80 20.23
CA LEU A 8 -30.37 -27.46 19.82
C LEU A 8 -29.01 -27.58 19.13
N CYS A 9 -29.02 -27.48 17.79
CA CYS A 9 -27.81 -27.28 17.00
C CYS A 9 -27.33 -25.82 17.14
N LEU A 10 -26.30 -25.58 17.97
CA LEU A 10 -25.56 -24.31 17.99
C LEU A 10 -24.69 -24.25 16.70
N PHE A 11 -25.16 -23.52 15.70
CA PHE A 11 -24.32 -23.09 14.59
C PHE A 11 -23.40 -21.97 15.09
N GLY A 12 -22.17 -22.32 15.44
CA GLY A 12 -21.10 -21.35 15.67
C GLY A 12 -20.74 -20.66 14.35
N LEU A 13 -21.10 -19.38 14.19
CA LEU A 13 -20.53 -18.53 13.16
C LEU A 13 -19.03 -18.34 13.46
N ALA A 14 -18.18 -19.10 12.79
CA ALA A 14 -16.77 -18.77 12.70
C ALA A 14 -16.65 -17.51 11.81
N ALA A 15 -16.55 -16.33 12.43
CA ALA A 15 -16.14 -15.11 11.75
C ALA A 15 -14.68 -15.33 11.29
N GLY A 16 -14.50 -15.73 10.04
CA GLY A 16 -13.20 -15.79 9.41
C GLY A 16 -12.59 -14.40 9.40
N LEU A 17 -11.54 -14.18 10.21
CA LEU A 17 -10.66 -13.02 10.10
C LEU A 17 -9.93 -13.14 8.77
N THR A 18 -10.48 -12.52 7.72
CA THR A 18 -9.77 -12.35 6.47
C THR A 18 -8.66 -11.34 6.74
N ALA A 19 -7.40 -11.77 6.63
CA ALA A 19 -6.27 -10.88 6.66
C ALA A 19 -6.45 -9.83 5.54
N GLU A 20 -6.41 -8.53 5.91
CA GLU A 20 -6.51 -7.46 4.93
C GLU A 20 -5.31 -7.52 3.98
N GLU A 21 -5.59 -7.58 2.68
CA GLU A 21 -4.53 -7.57 1.67
C GLU A 21 -3.80 -6.23 1.69
N ILE A 22 -2.47 -6.27 1.87
CA ILE A 22 -1.63 -5.08 1.88
C ILE A 22 -1.33 -4.72 0.43
N ARG A 23 -1.95 -3.65 -0.05
CA ARG A 23 -1.70 -3.12 -1.40
C ARG A 23 -1.92 -1.63 -1.48
N CYS A 24 -1.22 -1.00 -2.41
CA CYS A 24 -1.47 0.38 -2.81
C CYS A 24 -2.63 0.44 -3.82
N PRO A 25 -3.58 1.39 -3.68
CA PRO A 25 -4.54 1.64 -4.72
C PRO A 25 -3.85 1.95 -6.06
N PRO A 26 -4.26 1.31 -7.19
CA PRO A 26 -3.59 1.50 -8.47
C PRO A 26 -3.76 2.92 -9.03
N THR A 27 -4.85 3.58 -8.68
CA THR A 27 -5.15 4.97 -9.06
C THR A 27 -5.82 5.71 -7.92
N VAL A 28 -5.61 7.02 -7.87
CA VAL A 28 -6.26 7.94 -6.94
C VAL A 28 -6.71 9.18 -7.70
N ALA A 29 -7.91 9.67 -7.46
CA ALA A 29 -8.35 10.96 -8.00
C ALA A 29 -7.75 12.09 -7.16
N VAL A 30 -7.02 13.00 -7.80
CA VAL A 30 -6.35 14.12 -7.15
C VAL A 30 -6.83 15.43 -7.77
N ARG A 31 -7.13 16.41 -6.92
CA ARG A 31 -7.33 17.80 -7.31
C ARG A 31 -6.12 18.62 -6.87
N GLN A 32 -5.40 19.19 -7.82
CA GLN A 32 -4.24 20.04 -7.57
C GLN A 32 -4.62 21.51 -7.78
N VAL A 33 -4.08 22.40 -6.96
CA VAL A 33 -4.31 23.86 -7.04
C VAL A 33 -2.96 24.57 -7.11
N ALA A 34 -2.90 25.63 -7.92
CA ALA A 34 -1.76 26.53 -7.93
C ALA A 34 -1.82 27.42 -6.67
N THR A 35 -0.72 27.51 -5.94
CA THR A 35 -0.61 28.33 -4.72
C THR A 35 0.02 29.71 -5.00
N ASP A 36 0.73 29.84 -6.13
CA ASP A 36 1.35 31.09 -6.59
C ASP A 36 0.88 31.37 -8.02
N ILE A 37 0.04 32.40 -8.17
CA ILE A 37 -0.58 32.78 -9.45
C ILE A 37 -0.09 34.17 -9.85
N PRO A 38 0.69 34.27 -10.95
CA PRO A 38 1.16 35.60 -11.41
C PRO A 38 0.02 36.53 -11.76
N PRO A 39 0.22 37.87 -11.63
CA PRO A 39 -0.78 38.86 -12.01
C PRO A 39 -1.24 38.67 -13.47
N GLY A 40 -2.55 38.75 -13.69
CA GLY A 40 -3.15 38.59 -15.02
C GLY A 40 -3.42 37.16 -15.46
N TRP A 41 -3.03 36.18 -14.64
CA TRP A 41 -3.33 34.75 -14.88
C TRP A 41 -4.51 34.30 -14.02
N THR A 42 -5.25 33.32 -14.54
CA THR A 42 -6.28 32.61 -13.78
C THR A 42 -5.93 31.14 -13.72
N THR A 43 -6.38 30.47 -12.68
CA THR A 43 -6.17 29.01 -12.52
C THR A 43 -7.49 28.26 -12.65
N GLY A 44 -7.42 27.07 -13.25
CA GLY A 44 -8.50 26.11 -13.24
C GLY A 44 -7.99 24.78 -12.70
N THR A 45 -8.87 24.03 -12.06
CA THR A 45 -8.54 22.68 -11.56
C THR A 45 -9.75 21.76 -11.73
N SER A 46 -9.47 20.54 -12.16
CA SER A 46 -10.44 19.44 -12.15
C SER A 46 -9.79 18.21 -11.51
N PRO A 47 -10.56 17.35 -10.84
CA PRO A 47 -10.03 16.08 -10.38
C PRO A 47 -9.55 15.26 -11.56
N ALA A 48 -8.36 14.66 -11.44
CA ALA A 48 -7.81 13.75 -12.43
C ALA A 48 -7.25 12.51 -11.73
N PRO A 49 -7.42 11.31 -12.32
CA PRO A 49 -6.79 10.10 -11.81
C PRO A 49 -5.28 10.16 -12.02
N VAL A 50 -4.52 9.83 -10.96
CA VAL A 50 -3.09 9.64 -11.00
C VAL A 50 -2.77 8.18 -10.72
N GLN A 51 -1.72 7.65 -11.37
CA GLN A 51 -1.37 6.25 -11.27
C GLN A 51 -0.33 6.00 -10.19
N LEU A 52 -0.41 4.86 -9.53
CA LEU A 52 0.60 4.39 -8.60
C LEU A 52 1.95 4.29 -9.31
N ALA A 53 2.95 5.00 -8.79
CA ALA A 53 4.30 5.06 -9.36
C ALA A 53 5.36 4.38 -8.47
N GLY A 54 5.11 4.26 -7.16
CA GLY A 54 6.07 3.67 -6.25
C GLY A 54 5.52 3.51 -4.84
N LEU A 55 6.34 2.98 -3.96
CA LEU A 55 6.04 2.91 -2.53
C LEU A 55 7.30 3.14 -1.69
N THR A 56 7.08 3.47 -0.43
CA THR A 56 8.13 3.61 0.58
C THR A 56 7.63 3.00 1.88
N PHE A 57 8.48 2.21 2.53
CA PHE A 57 8.26 1.81 3.92
C PHE A 57 8.96 2.78 4.87
N PHE A 58 8.34 3.06 6.01
CA PHE A 58 8.90 3.92 7.07
C PHE A 58 8.87 3.16 8.40
N ASP A 59 9.84 3.45 9.26
CA ASP A 59 9.82 3.06 10.67
C ASP A 59 9.21 4.21 11.49
N GLY A 60 7.92 4.15 11.73
CA GLY A 60 7.11 5.24 12.28
C GLY A 60 6.31 6.00 11.22
N PRO A 61 5.53 7.01 11.64
CA PRO A 61 4.77 7.86 10.74
C PRO A 61 5.65 8.54 9.68
N PRO A 62 5.19 8.71 8.44
CA PRO A 62 5.99 9.32 7.37
C PRO A 62 6.54 10.72 7.68
N GLU A 63 5.87 11.47 8.57
CA GLU A 63 6.28 12.80 9.03
C GLU A 63 7.61 12.76 9.81
N GLU A 64 7.99 11.62 10.36
CA GLU A 64 9.29 11.40 11.02
C GLU A 64 10.44 11.15 10.04
N GLU A 65 10.12 11.01 8.75
CA GLU A 65 11.08 10.86 7.64
C GLU A 65 12.03 9.65 7.76
N ALA A 66 11.69 8.64 8.60
CA ALA A 66 12.49 7.43 8.78
C ALA A 66 12.24 6.39 7.68
N SER A 67 12.52 6.74 6.42
CA SER A 67 12.34 5.87 5.27
C SER A 67 13.31 4.68 5.30
N LEU A 68 12.81 3.51 4.88
CA LEU A 68 13.55 2.26 4.87
C LEU A 68 13.89 1.83 3.45
N VAL A 69 15.15 1.51 3.22
CA VAL A 69 15.64 0.93 1.97
C VAL A 69 15.54 -0.59 2.05
N TYR A 70 15.27 -1.24 0.93
CA TYR A 70 15.29 -2.71 0.88
C TYR A 70 16.69 -3.27 1.19
N ASP A 71 16.73 -4.43 1.84
CA ASP A 71 17.99 -5.10 2.18
C ASP A 71 18.69 -5.67 0.95
N ARG A 72 17.89 -6.21 0.02
CA ARG A 72 18.37 -6.80 -1.23
C ARG A 72 17.27 -6.96 -2.26
N THR A 73 17.68 -7.21 -3.49
CA THR A 73 16.80 -7.64 -4.57
C THR A 73 17.19 -9.04 -5.07
N THR A 74 16.21 -9.77 -5.57
CA THR A 74 16.42 -11.06 -6.23
C THR A 74 15.64 -11.12 -7.53
N PRO A 75 16.14 -11.81 -8.58
CA PRO A 75 15.37 -12.07 -9.77
C PRO A 75 14.12 -12.90 -9.46
N ALA A 76 13.02 -12.59 -10.13
CA ALA A 76 11.78 -13.37 -10.11
C ALA A 76 11.35 -13.67 -11.55
N ARG A 77 10.42 -14.61 -11.73
CA ARG A 77 9.96 -15.02 -13.06
C ARG A 77 9.39 -13.86 -13.88
N THR A 78 8.66 -12.95 -13.25
CA THR A 78 7.98 -11.82 -13.90
C THR A 78 8.71 -10.47 -13.71
N GLY A 79 9.78 -10.45 -12.90
CA GLY A 79 10.48 -9.20 -12.62
C GLY A 79 11.54 -9.31 -11.55
N THR A 80 11.56 -8.35 -10.64
CA THR A 80 12.51 -8.24 -9.53
C THR A 80 11.77 -8.16 -8.21
N LEU A 81 12.19 -8.99 -7.26
CA LEU A 81 11.66 -9.00 -5.90
C LEU A 81 12.59 -8.18 -4.99
N ALA A 82 12.10 -7.07 -4.45
CA ALA A 82 12.78 -6.32 -3.40
C ALA A 82 12.33 -6.80 -2.02
N ILE A 83 13.25 -6.86 -1.06
CA ILE A 83 13.05 -7.50 0.24
C ILE A 83 13.47 -6.53 1.34
N TRP A 84 12.55 -6.28 2.28
CA TRP A 84 12.77 -5.54 3.53
C TRP A 84 12.62 -6.49 4.71
N THR A 85 13.53 -6.40 5.67
CA THR A 85 13.43 -7.08 6.96
C THR A 85 13.39 -6.02 8.05
N PHE A 86 12.45 -6.13 8.99
CA PHE A 86 12.21 -5.11 10.00
C PHE A 86 12.66 -5.59 11.38
N GLN A 87 13.06 -4.63 12.22
CA GLN A 87 13.39 -4.91 13.61
C GLN A 87 12.12 -5.25 14.40
N PRO A 88 12.19 -6.10 15.44
CA PRO A 88 11.00 -6.54 16.19
C PRO A 88 10.19 -5.40 16.84
N ALA A 89 10.83 -4.28 17.18
CA ALA A 89 10.19 -3.13 17.81
C ALA A 89 9.74 -2.05 16.82
N SER A 90 9.93 -2.25 15.50
CA SER A 90 9.58 -1.28 14.48
C SER A 90 8.07 -1.19 14.27
N HIS A 91 7.58 0.02 14.07
CA HIS A 91 6.19 0.32 13.70
C HIS A 91 6.13 0.72 12.23
N ILE A 92 5.96 -0.27 11.36
CA ILE A 92 6.08 -0.06 9.91
C ILE A 92 4.86 0.63 9.34
N TRP A 93 5.11 1.67 8.54
CA TRP A 93 4.13 2.36 7.71
C TRP A 93 4.44 2.12 6.23
N LEU A 94 3.38 2.02 5.44
CA LEU A 94 3.44 1.96 3.98
C LEU A 94 2.94 3.29 3.43
N SER A 95 3.74 3.94 2.58
CA SER A 95 3.34 5.09 1.75
C SER A 95 3.31 4.69 0.29
N CYS A 96 2.21 4.98 -0.37
CA CYS A 96 1.99 4.77 -1.80
C CYS A 96 2.15 6.11 -2.53
N ASN A 97 3.05 6.16 -3.50
CA ASN A 97 3.42 7.37 -4.24
C ASN A 97 2.77 7.35 -5.63
N TYR A 98 2.28 8.48 -6.08
CA TYR A 98 1.54 8.60 -7.35
C TYR A 98 2.24 9.54 -8.33
N SER A 99 2.14 9.22 -9.62
CA SER A 99 2.77 10.01 -10.69
C SER A 99 2.09 11.37 -10.86
N GLY A 100 2.90 12.42 -11.10
CA GLY A 100 2.41 13.74 -11.43
C GLY A 100 1.76 14.52 -10.27
N THR A 101 1.97 14.07 -9.04
CA THR A 101 1.46 14.72 -7.82
C THR A 101 2.41 14.52 -6.65
N SER A 102 2.34 15.40 -5.64
CA SER A 102 2.98 15.20 -4.34
C SER A 102 2.08 14.48 -3.33
N VAL A 103 0.86 14.14 -3.71
CA VAL A 103 -0.06 13.39 -2.84
C VAL A 103 0.44 11.97 -2.67
N VAL A 104 0.47 11.51 -1.43
CA VAL A 104 0.78 10.13 -1.04
C VAL A 104 -0.36 9.58 -0.19
N LEU A 105 -0.56 8.27 -0.24
CA LEU A 105 -1.46 7.59 0.69
C LEU A 105 -0.62 6.74 1.63
N SER A 106 -0.78 6.96 2.92
CA SER A 106 0.00 6.26 3.94
C SER A 106 -0.90 5.55 4.95
N LYS A 107 -0.48 4.38 5.41
CA LYS A 107 -1.15 3.67 6.50
C LYS A 107 -0.15 2.89 7.35
N PRO A 108 -0.43 2.73 8.66
CA PRO A 108 0.33 1.81 9.49
C PRO A 108 0.04 0.38 9.05
N LEU A 109 1.05 -0.48 9.11
CA LEU A 109 0.90 -1.92 8.93
C LEU A 109 0.70 -2.62 10.28
N PRO A 110 0.02 -3.78 10.30
CA PRO A 110 0.07 -4.65 11.47
C PRO A 110 1.53 -5.06 11.74
N PRO A 111 1.84 -5.62 12.93
CA PRO A 111 3.19 -6.12 13.22
C PRO A 111 3.65 -7.10 12.15
N VAL A 112 4.69 -6.72 11.39
CA VAL A 112 5.29 -7.52 10.32
C VAL A 112 6.80 -7.56 10.50
N LYS A 113 7.40 -8.70 10.14
CA LYS A 113 8.85 -8.91 10.23
C LYS A 113 9.55 -8.69 8.90
N ARG A 114 8.81 -8.82 7.81
CA ARG A 114 9.35 -8.78 6.46
C ARG A 114 8.28 -8.38 5.47
N CYS A 115 8.65 -7.52 4.52
CA CYS A 115 7.85 -7.26 3.31
C CYS A 115 8.66 -7.60 2.06
N THR A 116 7.98 -8.08 1.05
CA THR A 116 8.52 -8.26 -0.30
C THR A 116 7.65 -7.53 -1.30
N VAL A 117 8.27 -6.88 -2.28
CA VAL A 117 7.58 -6.18 -3.36
C VAL A 117 8.07 -6.73 -4.68
N LEU A 118 7.14 -7.23 -5.49
CA LEU A 118 7.42 -7.70 -6.84
C LEU A 118 7.23 -6.56 -7.83
N TYR A 119 8.31 -6.16 -8.49
CA TYR A 119 8.33 -5.17 -9.54
C TYR A 119 8.37 -5.88 -10.90
N LYS A 120 7.45 -5.51 -11.79
CA LYS A 120 7.33 -6.10 -13.12
C LYS A 120 8.49 -5.67 -14.03
N LYS A 121 9.01 -6.61 -14.83
CA LYS A 121 10.21 -6.37 -15.64
C LYS A 121 9.97 -5.39 -16.80
N ASP A 122 8.92 -5.60 -17.56
CA ASP A 122 8.74 -4.94 -18.86
C ASP A 122 7.55 -3.95 -18.86
N THR A 123 7.16 -3.49 -17.67
CA THR A 123 6.05 -2.54 -17.51
C THR A 123 6.47 -1.43 -16.55
N THR A 124 6.32 -0.19 -16.99
CA THR A 124 6.64 0.99 -16.17
C THR A 124 5.45 1.94 -16.03
N VAL A 125 5.43 2.68 -14.92
CA VAL A 125 4.54 3.82 -14.69
C VAL A 125 5.44 5.01 -14.36
N ALA A 126 5.33 6.10 -15.12
CA ALA A 126 6.19 7.28 -14.99
C ALA A 126 7.71 6.96 -14.97
N GLY A 127 8.13 5.97 -15.77
CA GLY A 127 9.53 5.53 -15.86
C GLY A 127 10.00 4.60 -14.74
N LEU A 128 9.14 4.28 -13.75
CA LEU A 128 9.44 3.35 -12.66
C LEU A 128 8.79 1.99 -12.90
N PRO A 129 9.42 0.87 -12.49
CA PRO A 129 8.83 -0.46 -12.64
C PRO A 129 7.48 -0.56 -11.95
N LEU A 130 6.49 -1.17 -12.63
CA LEU A 130 5.18 -1.40 -12.08
C LEU A 130 5.24 -2.33 -10.85
N ILE A 131 4.59 -1.93 -9.77
CA ILE A 131 4.38 -2.78 -8.60
C ILE A 131 3.30 -3.81 -8.93
N GLU A 132 3.67 -5.09 -8.95
CA GLU A 132 2.75 -6.20 -9.24
C GLU A 132 2.12 -6.75 -7.95
N HIS A 133 2.92 -6.89 -6.90
CA HIS A 133 2.46 -7.50 -5.64
C HIS A 133 3.28 -7.03 -4.45
N ILE A 134 2.60 -6.92 -3.29
CA ILE A 134 3.20 -6.66 -1.97
C ILE A 134 2.80 -7.81 -1.05
N ASP A 135 3.76 -8.49 -0.44
CA ASP A 135 3.53 -9.51 0.59
C ASP A 135 4.29 -9.12 1.86
N CYS A 136 3.56 -9.01 2.97
CA CYS A 136 4.12 -8.68 4.29
C CYS A 136 3.68 -9.72 5.33
N ARG A 137 4.62 -10.19 6.16
CA ARG A 137 4.37 -11.22 7.18
C ARG A 137 5.30 -11.10 8.39
#